data_096a032cf28ae61744d8879b7bcfa7ad
#
_entry.id   096a032cf28ae61744d8879b7bcfa7ad
#
_cell.length_a   1.000
_cell.length_b   1.000
_cell.length_c   1.000
_cell.angle_alpha   90.00
_cell.angle_beta   90.00
_cell.angle_gamma   90.00
#
_symmetry.space_group_name_H-M   'P 1'
#
loop_
_entity.id
_entity.type
_entity.pdbx_description
1 polymer ?
#
loop_
_entity_poly.entity_id
_entity_poly.type
_entity_poly.pdbx_seq_one_letter_code
_entity_poly.pdbx_strand_id
1 'polypeptide(L)'
;MSLMTRRAVLAAAAIIPAAALAQTPAPSDAYLYIIWPNDGQVIKGAFWCRFGLRNMGIARAGDKTPNAGHHHLFVNVNEPIKPGDVIPADKNHIHYGAGQSEARVELPPGRHTLQLVLGDADHKVFNPVVASKKITVTVY
;
A
#
# COMPACT_ATOMS: atom_id res chain seq x y z
N MET A 1 -4.18 -71.05 12.28
CA MET A 1 -5.02 -69.85 12.06
C MET A 1 -4.18 -68.64 12.45
N SER A 2 -3.64 -67.93 11.46
CA SER A 2 -2.79 -66.74 11.68
C SER A 2 -3.64 -65.52 11.50
N LEU A 3 -3.80 -64.71 12.56
CA LEU A 3 -4.44 -63.42 12.51
C LEU A 3 -3.44 -62.39 11.91
N MET A 4 -3.68 -61.99 10.69
CA MET A 4 -3.01 -60.85 10.09
C MET A 4 -3.64 -59.56 10.65
N THR A 5 -2.97 -58.90 11.55
CA THR A 5 -3.29 -57.54 12.00
C THR A 5 -2.94 -56.54 10.89
N ARG A 6 -3.94 -56.01 10.21
CA ARG A 6 -3.76 -54.89 9.27
C ARG A 6 -3.48 -53.61 10.10
N ARG A 7 -2.25 -53.16 10.07
CA ARG A 7 -1.90 -51.83 10.59
C ARG A 7 -2.43 -50.80 9.60
N ALA A 8 -3.46 -50.09 10.02
CA ALA A 8 -3.90 -48.88 9.28
C ALA A 8 -2.85 -47.79 9.45
N VAL A 9 -2.20 -47.43 8.35
CA VAL A 9 -1.34 -46.26 8.32
C VAL A 9 -2.27 -45.07 8.14
N LEU A 10 -2.51 -44.32 9.20
CA LEU A 10 -3.14 -43.00 9.11
C LEU A 10 -2.09 -42.06 8.49
N ALA A 11 -2.26 -41.71 7.22
CA ALA A 11 -1.57 -40.62 6.63
C ALA A 11 -2.14 -39.33 7.24
N ALA A 12 -1.41 -38.73 8.15
CA ALA A 12 -1.71 -37.38 8.62
C ALA A 12 -1.50 -36.44 7.42
N ALA A 13 -2.60 -36.01 6.80
CA ALA A 13 -2.54 -34.87 5.87
C ALA A 13 -2.11 -33.68 6.70
N ALA A 14 -0.86 -33.22 6.49
CA ALA A 14 -0.41 -31.93 7.00
C ALA A 14 -1.30 -30.87 6.35
N ILE A 15 -2.24 -30.31 7.12
CA ILE A 15 -2.90 -29.06 6.76
C ILE A 15 -1.78 -28.03 6.82
N ILE A 16 -1.16 -27.76 5.67
CA ILE A 16 -0.38 -26.55 5.49
C ILE A 16 -1.42 -25.45 5.69
N PRO A 17 -1.34 -24.64 6.77
CA PRO A 17 -2.21 -23.48 6.86
C PRO A 17 -2.03 -22.76 5.54
N ALA A 18 -3.13 -22.32 4.89
CA ALA A 18 -3.06 -21.48 3.71
C ALA A 18 -2.07 -20.39 4.09
N ALA A 19 -0.82 -20.56 3.66
CA ALA A 19 0.28 -19.76 4.11
C ALA A 19 -0.22 -18.36 3.88
N ALA A 20 -0.30 -17.57 4.91
CA ALA A 20 -0.41 -16.14 4.74
C ALA A 20 0.56 -15.86 3.62
N LEU A 21 0.03 -15.59 2.40
CA LEU A 21 0.85 -15.34 1.22
C LEU A 21 1.85 -14.32 1.68
N ALA A 22 3.15 -14.68 1.70
CA ALA A 22 4.17 -13.94 2.41
C ALA A 22 4.03 -12.49 1.98
N GLN A 23 3.62 -11.63 2.92
CA GLN A 23 3.44 -10.21 2.66
C GLN A 23 4.79 -9.65 2.31
N THR A 24 4.84 -8.72 1.38
CA THR A 24 6.10 -8.11 0.96
C THR A 24 6.67 -7.29 2.11
N PRO A 25 7.87 -7.61 2.59
CA PRO A 25 8.45 -6.89 3.71
C PRO A 25 8.92 -5.50 3.31
N ALA A 26 8.77 -4.56 4.22
CA ALA A 26 9.36 -3.24 4.12
C ALA A 26 10.39 -3.03 5.23
N PRO A 27 11.42 -2.18 5.03
CA PRO A 27 12.29 -1.75 6.13
C PRO A 27 11.47 -1.13 7.26
N SER A 28 11.83 -1.47 8.51
CA SER A 28 11.11 -0.94 9.69
C SER A 28 11.23 0.57 9.87
N ASP A 29 12.24 1.17 9.25
CA ASP A 29 12.53 2.61 9.23
C ASP A 29 12.07 3.30 7.95
N ALA A 30 11.34 2.60 7.07
CA ALA A 30 10.71 3.21 5.89
C ALA A 30 9.77 4.33 6.32
N TYR A 31 9.92 5.50 5.72
CA TYR A 31 9.17 6.68 6.10
C TYR A 31 8.58 7.37 4.88
N LEU A 32 7.26 7.35 4.77
CA LEU A 32 6.50 7.97 3.69
C LEU A 32 5.81 9.23 4.20
N TYR A 33 5.86 10.31 3.45
CA TYR A 33 5.26 11.59 3.83
C TYR A 33 4.87 12.42 2.61
N ILE A 34 3.91 13.31 2.79
CA ILE A 34 3.56 14.31 1.79
C ILE A 34 4.45 15.54 2.02
N ILE A 35 5.26 15.88 1.04
CA ILE A 35 6.13 17.07 1.09
C ILE A 35 5.26 18.33 0.97
N TRP A 36 4.31 18.31 0.03
CA TRP A 36 3.31 19.34 -0.18
C TRP A 36 2.06 18.70 -0.81
N PRO A 37 0.85 19.13 -0.44
CA PRO A 37 0.49 20.22 0.48
C PRO A 37 0.71 19.86 1.95
N ASN A 38 0.71 20.89 2.80
CA ASN A 38 0.72 20.72 4.24
C ASN A 38 -0.69 20.43 4.78
N ASP A 39 -0.75 19.80 5.94
CA ASP A 39 -2.02 19.62 6.64
C ASP A 39 -2.68 20.97 6.92
N GLY A 40 -3.97 21.08 6.59
CA GLY A 40 -4.75 22.32 6.73
C GLY A 40 -4.58 23.30 5.56
N GLN A 41 -3.84 22.95 4.51
CA GLN A 41 -3.62 23.82 3.37
C GLN A 41 -4.93 24.17 2.65
N VAL A 42 -5.09 25.46 2.31
CA VAL A 42 -6.15 25.96 1.44
C VAL A 42 -5.56 26.20 0.05
N ILE A 43 -6.17 25.63 -0.98
CA ILE A 43 -5.58 25.53 -2.32
C ILE A 43 -6.61 26.00 -3.36
N LYS A 44 -6.16 26.83 -4.29
CA LYS A 44 -6.98 27.26 -5.43
C LYS A 44 -6.82 26.29 -6.60
N GLY A 45 -7.87 25.57 -6.94
CA GLY A 45 -7.90 24.67 -8.11
C GLY A 45 -6.96 23.47 -7.98
N ALA A 46 -6.48 22.99 -9.11
CA ALA A 46 -5.54 21.87 -9.16
C ALA A 46 -4.17 22.23 -8.61
N PHE A 47 -3.47 21.26 -8.05
CA PHE A 47 -2.18 21.46 -7.39
C PHE A 47 -1.21 20.32 -7.66
N TRP A 48 0.08 20.58 -7.48
CA TRP A 48 1.10 19.54 -7.48
C TRP A 48 1.26 18.94 -6.10
N CYS A 49 0.97 17.65 -5.96
CA CYS A 49 1.25 16.91 -4.74
C CYS A 49 2.63 16.27 -4.86
N ARG A 50 3.48 16.50 -3.86
CA ARG A 50 4.86 16.00 -3.83
C ARG A 50 5.01 14.94 -2.77
N PHE A 51 5.62 13.83 -3.14
CA PHE A 51 5.75 12.63 -2.34
C PHE A 51 7.18 12.48 -1.81
N GLY A 52 7.31 12.24 -0.52
CA GLY A 52 8.60 12.00 0.12
C GLY A 52 8.70 10.57 0.63
N LEU A 53 9.81 9.91 0.34
CA LEU A 53 10.09 8.56 0.81
C LEU A 53 11.54 8.49 1.31
N ARG A 54 11.73 7.98 2.52
CA ARG A 54 13.06 7.74 3.12
C ARG A 54 13.24 6.27 3.42
N ASN A 55 14.50 5.82 3.32
CA ASN A 55 14.95 4.47 3.69
C ASN A 55 14.31 3.35 2.85
N MET A 56 13.78 3.70 1.69
CA MET A 56 13.17 2.79 0.75
C MET A 56 13.22 3.41 -0.64
N GLY A 57 13.23 2.58 -1.69
CA GLY A 57 13.30 3.03 -3.06
C GLY A 57 11.93 3.17 -3.72
N ILE A 58 11.88 3.95 -4.79
CA ILE A 58 10.73 4.02 -5.69
C ILE A 58 10.98 3.08 -6.86
N ALA A 59 9.97 2.27 -7.22
CA ALA A 59 9.99 1.38 -8.35
C ALA A 59 8.72 1.55 -9.19
N ARG A 60 8.76 1.06 -10.42
CA ARG A 60 7.55 0.97 -11.24
C ARG A 60 6.67 -0.18 -10.77
N ALA A 61 5.37 -0.10 -11.04
CA ALA A 61 4.48 -1.24 -10.87
C ALA A 61 5.01 -2.46 -11.65
N GLY A 62 4.98 -3.63 -11.04
CA GLY A 62 5.53 -4.87 -11.60
C GLY A 62 7.03 -5.08 -11.36
N ASP A 63 7.77 -4.08 -10.92
CA ASP A 63 9.18 -4.21 -10.55
C ASP A 63 9.30 -4.81 -9.15
N LYS A 64 9.94 -5.98 -9.04
CA LYS A 64 10.12 -6.74 -7.80
C LYS A 64 11.42 -6.45 -7.06
N THR A 65 12.09 -5.35 -7.37
CA THR A 65 13.29 -4.93 -6.64
C THR A 65 12.98 -4.86 -5.14
N PRO A 66 13.78 -5.52 -4.28
CA PRO A 66 13.57 -5.49 -2.84
C PRO A 66 13.65 -4.07 -2.27
N ASN A 67 12.88 -3.80 -1.23
CA ASN A 67 12.84 -2.51 -0.54
C ASN A 67 12.52 -1.33 -1.46
N ALA A 68 11.65 -1.56 -2.43
CA ALA A 68 11.17 -0.55 -3.37
C ALA A 68 9.69 -0.77 -3.68
N GLY A 69 8.98 0.32 -3.94
CA GLY A 69 7.56 0.28 -4.27
C GLY A 69 7.12 1.55 -5.00
N HIS A 70 5.84 1.67 -5.27
CA HIS A 70 5.29 2.81 -5.97
C HIS A 70 4.15 3.45 -5.17
N HIS A 71 3.97 4.74 -5.41
CA HIS A 71 3.01 5.55 -4.67
C HIS A 71 1.58 5.32 -5.11
N HIS A 72 0.68 5.33 -4.12
CA HIS A 72 -0.77 5.49 -4.28
C HIS A 72 -1.21 6.67 -3.42
N LEU A 73 -2.09 7.51 -3.95
CA LEU A 73 -2.71 8.59 -3.19
C LEU A 73 -4.15 8.22 -2.86
N PHE A 74 -4.43 8.07 -1.58
CA PHE A 74 -5.77 7.83 -1.07
C PHE A 74 -6.44 9.18 -0.82
N VAL A 75 -7.60 9.37 -1.43
CA VAL A 75 -8.41 10.59 -1.33
C VAL A 75 -9.74 10.25 -0.67
N ASN A 76 -10.02 10.84 0.48
CA ASN A 76 -11.27 10.63 1.23
C ASN A 76 -11.52 9.15 1.59
N VAL A 77 -10.46 8.40 1.88
CA VAL A 77 -10.53 6.99 2.30
C VAL A 77 -10.48 6.91 3.82
N ASN A 78 -11.43 6.19 4.42
CA ASN A 78 -11.55 6.01 5.86
C ASN A 78 -11.29 4.57 6.31
N GLU A 79 -11.22 3.61 5.38
CA GLU A 79 -10.98 2.21 5.71
C GLU A 79 -9.56 2.02 6.26
N PRO A 80 -9.38 1.09 7.22
CA PRO A 80 -8.06 0.74 7.72
C PRO A 80 -7.17 0.17 6.61
N ILE A 81 -5.88 0.52 6.64
CA ILE A 81 -4.86 0.00 5.74
C ILE A 81 -4.17 -1.17 6.43
N LYS A 82 -4.22 -2.35 5.83
CA LYS A 82 -3.67 -3.58 6.40
C LYS A 82 -2.57 -4.15 5.51
N PRO A 83 -1.50 -4.73 6.10
CA PRO A 83 -0.47 -5.42 5.33
C PRO A 83 -1.08 -6.51 4.42
N GLY A 84 -0.63 -6.58 3.19
CA GLY A 84 -1.08 -7.59 2.22
C GLY A 84 -2.39 -7.28 1.50
N ASP A 85 -3.12 -6.25 1.90
CA ASP A 85 -4.32 -5.81 1.18
C ASP A 85 -3.95 -5.35 -0.23
N VAL A 86 -4.77 -5.74 -1.20
CA VAL A 86 -4.66 -5.21 -2.56
C VAL A 86 -5.24 -3.80 -2.59
N ILE A 87 -4.45 -2.85 -3.06
CA ILE A 87 -4.89 -1.47 -3.19
C ILE A 87 -5.82 -1.36 -4.39
N PRO A 88 -7.06 -0.88 -4.22
CA PRO A 88 -7.99 -0.68 -5.33
C PRO A 88 -7.46 0.32 -6.37
N ALA A 89 -8.00 0.26 -7.58
CA ALA A 89 -7.77 1.25 -8.62
C ALA A 89 -9.09 1.96 -8.93
N ASP A 90 -9.32 3.10 -8.31
CA ASP A 90 -10.53 3.91 -8.46
C ASP A 90 -10.23 5.39 -8.21
N LYS A 91 -11.28 6.22 -8.26
CA LYS A 91 -11.14 7.67 -8.08
C LYS A 91 -10.62 8.10 -6.70
N ASN A 92 -10.74 7.24 -5.68
CA ASN A 92 -10.28 7.50 -4.32
C ASN A 92 -8.91 6.88 -4.03
N HIS A 93 -8.40 6.03 -4.93
CA HIS A 93 -7.11 5.35 -4.82
C HIS A 93 -6.33 5.59 -6.11
N ILE A 94 -5.63 6.73 -6.18
CA ILE A 94 -4.93 7.14 -7.40
C ILE A 94 -3.60 6.43 -7.46
N HIS A 95 -3.35 5.73 -8.57
CA HIS A 95 -2.18 4.90 -8.79
C HIS A 95 -1.10 5.65 -9.57
N TYR A 96 0.14 5.61 -9.06
CA TYR A 96 1.31 6.21 -9.68
C TYR A 96 2.37 5.14 -10.01
N GLY A 97 2.05 4.27 -10.96
CA GLY A 97 2.84 3.06 -11.27
C GLY A 97 4.05 3.28 -12.18
N ALA A 98 4.35 4.50 -12.61
CA ALA A 98 5.51 4.80 -13.44
C ALA A 98 6.73 5.31 -12.65
N GLY A 99 6.68 5.23 -11.31
CA GLY A 99 7.76 5.72 -10.45
C GLY A 99 7.70 7.21 -10.19
N GLN A 100 6.52 7.81 -10.31
CA GLN A 100 6.34 9.24 -10.04
C GLN A 100 6.61 9.54 -8.56
N SER A 101 7.28 10.68 -8.31
CA SER A 101 7.49 11.26 -6.97
C SER A 101 6.68 12.53 -6.75
N GLU A 102 5.94 12.97 -7.76
CA GLU A 102 4.99 14.08 -7.69
C GLU A 102 3.93 13.91 -8.77
N ALA A 103 2.76 14.49 -8.56
CA ALA A 103 1.68 14.46 -9.54
C ALA A 103 0.78 15.68 -9.41
N ARG A 104 0.21 16.10 -10.53
CA ARG A 104 -0.86 17.09 -10.54
C ARG A 104 -2.16 16.43 -10.10
N VAL A 105 -2.74 16.96 -9.04
CA VAL A 105 -4.00 16.47 -8.45
C VAL A 105 -5.07 17.50 -8.69
N GLU A 106 -6.23 17.04 -9.14
CA GLU A 106 -7.41 17.86 -9.36
C GLU A 106 -8.58 17.29 -8.56
N LEU A 107 -9.09 18.08 -7.63
CA LEU A 107 -10.20 17.71 -6.76
C LEU A 107 -11.28 18.77 -6.87
N PRO A 108 -12.57 18.37 -6.73
CA PRO A 108 -13.64 19.35 -6.67
C PRO A 108 -13.49 20.27 -5.46
N PRO A 109 -14.04 21.49 -5.49
CA PRO A 109 -14.06 22.38 -4.35
C PRO A 109 -14.61 21.68 -3.11
N GLY A 110 -13.99 21.89 -1.97
CA GLY A 110 -14.38 21.32 -0.70
C GLY A 110 -13.20 20.80 0.10
N ARG A 111 -13.53 20.17 1.23
CA ARG A 111 -12.57 19.58 2.15
C ARG A 111 -12.28 18.13 1.75
N HIS A 112 -11.00 17.78 1.68
CA HIS A 112 -10.54 16.45 1.31
C HIS A 112 -9.46 15.94 2.26
N THR A 113 -9.42 14.65 2.50
CA THR A 113 -8.27 14.01 3.15
C THR A 113 -7.36 13.38 2.10
N LEU A 114 -6.06 13.46 2.33
CA LEU A 114 -5.03 12.87 1.49
C LEU A 114 -4.11 12.00 2.35
N GLN A 115 -3.76 10.83 1.84
CA GLN A 115 -2.77 9.96 2.46
C GLN A 115 -2.01 9.20 1.39
N LEU A 116 -0.69 9.16 1.47
CA LEU A 116 0.12 8.30 0.62
C LEU A 116 0.21 6.90 1.21
N VAL A 117 0.14 5.91 0.34
CA VAL A 117 0.37 4.51 0.66
C VAL A 117 1.31 3.93 -0.39
N LEU A 118 2.36 3.26 0.05
CA LEU A 118 3.28 2.58 -0.84
C LEU A 118 2.77 1.17 -1.14
N GLY A 119 2.69 0.82 -2.42
CA GLY A 119 2.35 -0.51 -2.89
C GLY A 119 3.56 -1.25 -3.44
N ASP A 120 3.55 -2.56 -3.30
CA ASP A 120 4.56 -3.44 -3.90
C ASP A 120 4.32 -3.65 -5.41
N ALA A 121 5.12 -4.48 -6.05
CA ALA A 121 5.01 -4.77 -7.48
C ALA A 121 3.60 -5.21 -7.92
N ASP A 122 2.86 -5.86 -7.04
CA ASP A 122 1.53 -6.41 -7.28
C ASP A 122 0.41 -5.55 -6.67
N HIS A 123 0.69 -4.28 -6.34
CA HIS A 123 -0.28 -3.34 -5.72
C HIS A 123 -0.76 -3.78 -4.33
N LYS A 124 0.06 -4.48 -3.59
CA LYS A 124 -0.24 -4.89 -2.22
C LYS A 124 0.47 -4.00 -1.23
N VAL A 125 -0.20 -3.77 -0.11
CA VAL A 125 0.36 -3.02 1.02
C VAL A 125 1.51 -3.81 1.65
N PHE A 126 2.63 -3.15 1.92
CA PHE A 126 3.79 -3.74 2.57
C PHE A 126 3.52 -4.13 4.03
N ASN A 127 4.38 -4.99 4.57
CA ASN A 127 4.45 -5.30 6.00
C ASN A 127 5.85 -4.98 6.56
N PRO A 128 5.99 -4.02 7.49
CA PRO A 128 4.96 -3.10 8.02
C PRO A 128 4.36 -2.19 6.94
N VAL A 129 3.16 -1.67 7.21
CA VAL A 129 2.51 -0.69 6.34
C VAL A 129 3.41 0.53 6.16
N VAL A 130 3.63 0.94 4.91
CA VAL A 130 4.34 2.17 4.58
C VAL A 130 3.32 3.18 4.08
N ALA A 131 2.88 4.03 4.99
CA ALA A 131 1.85 5.04 4.72
C ALA A 131 2.23 6.36 5.39
N SER A 132 1.84 7.47 4.76
CA SER A 132 2.00 8.79 5.35
C SER A 132 0.95 9.04 6.43
N LYS A 133 1.16 10.11 7.20
CA LYS A 133 0.06 10.72 7.95
C LYS A 133 -1.04 11.14 6.99
N LYS A 134 -2.30 11.01 7.44
CA LYS A 134 -3.45 11.57 6.73
C LYS A 134 -3.49 13.06 6.98
N ILE A 135 -3.54 13.85 5.93
CA ILE A 135 -3.67 15.30 5.98
C ILE A 135 -5.04 15.74 5.45
N THR A 136 -5.44 16.94 5.79
CA THR A 136 -6.65 17.57 5.26
C THR A 136 -6.28 18.79 4.45
N VAL A 137 -6.89 18.94 3.29
CA VAL A 137 -6.78 20.13 2.43
C VAL A 137 -8.17 20.65 2.09
N THR A 138 -8.27 21.94 1.81
CA THR A 138 -9.49 22.56 1.31
C THR A 138 -9.21 23.17 -0.05
N VAL A 139 -9.99 22.77 -1.06
CA VAL A 139 -9.87 23.27 -2.44
C VAL A 139 -11.02 24.23 -2.73
N TYR A 140 -10.74 25.35 -3.43
CA TYR A 140 -11.75 26.35 -3.84
C TYR A 140 -11.54 26.87 -5.27
#